data_7867a64209e5d63a74e9e5d0b2537687
#
_entry.id   7867a64209e5d63a74e9e5d0b2537687
#
_cell.length_a   1.000
_cell.length_b   1.000
_cell.length_c   1.000
_cell.angle_alpha   90.00
_cell.angle_beta   90.00
_cell.angle_gamma   90.00
#
_symmetry.space_group_name_H-M   'P 1'
#
loop_
_entity.id
_entity.type
_entity.pdbx_description
1 polymer ?
#
loop_
_entity_poly.entity_id
_entity_poly.type
_entity_poly.pdbx_seq_one_letter_code
_entity_poly.pdbx_strand_id
1 'polypeptide(L)'
;MVDEWSQRERLDATRIGAFGFSNGAFTVLVAAGGVPDLAKISQFCQAHSDQDLCQAMKHAGIDPRFGADVPVGAWVHDRRLTAVVIAAPAFGFVFGRAGLGGIRVPIQLWRAADDRHQPSPYYDEAVRADLPRLPEYHVVQNAGHYDFLPPCDARLTEISPDICSSSSGFDRAAFHRQFDAEVVRFFLAKLR
;
A
#
# COMPACT_ATOMS: atom_id res chain seq x y z
N MET A 1 -14.97 -12.92 -10.92
CA MET A 1 -14.74 -11.68 -11.73
C MET A 1 -13.65 -11.88 -12.78
N VAL A 2 -12.36 -12.08 -12.46
CA VAL A 2 -11.30 -12.28 -13.50
C VAL A 2 -11.61 -13.46 -14.40
N ASP A 3 -12.00 -14.60 -13.84
CA ASP A 3 -12.30 -15.82 -14.60
C ASP A 3 -13.53 -15.67 -15.51
N GLU A 4 -14.51 -14.89 -15.08
CA GLU A 4 -15.69 -14.58 -15.88
C GLU A 4 -15.36 -13.61 -17.05
N TRP A 5 -14.55 -12.57 -16.77
CA TRP A 5 -14.13 -11.62 -17.80
C TRP A 5 -13.16 -12.22 -18.80
N SER A 6 -12.26 -13.13 -18.38
CA SER A 6 -11.34 -13.80 -19.29
C SER A 6 -12.02 -14.66 -20.34
N GLN A 7 -13.26 -15.10 -20.07
CA GLN A 7 -14.09 -15.83 -21.04
C GLN A 7 -14.81 -14.92 -22.03
N ARG A 8 -15.09 -13.67 -21.66
CA ARG A 8 -15.81 -12.68 -22.47
C ARG A 8 -14.89 -11.76 -23.26
N GLU A 9 -13.79 -11.39 -22.61
CA GLU A 9 -12.79 -10.48 -23.16
C GLU A 9 -11.48 -11.26 -23.37
N ARG A 10 -10.61 -10.78 -24.26
CA ARG A 10 -9.30 -11.40 -24.49
C ARG A 10 -8.31 -11.07 -23.36
N LEU A 11 -8.67 -11.43 -22.13
CA LEU A 11 -7.82 -11.24 -20.95
C LEU A 11 -6.91 -12.44 -20.75
N ASP A 12 -5.66 -12.17 -20.49
CA ASP A 12 -4.69 -13.21 -20.13
C ASP A 12 -4.66 -13.38 -18.59
N ALA A 13 -5.39 -14.39 -18.11
CA ALA A 13 -5.48 -14.70 -16.69
C ALA A 13 -4.17 -15.20 -16.06
N THR A 14 -3.12 -15.41 -16.86
CA THR A 14 -1.79 -15.80 -16.38
C THR A 14 -0.89 -14.60 -16.13
N ARG A 15 -1.31 -13.40 -16.52
CA ARG A 15 -0.56 -12.14 -16.42
C ARG A 15 -1.35 -11.10 -15.65
N ILE A 16 -1.57 -11.33 -14.36
CA ILE A 16 -2.33 -10.43 -13.50
C ILE A 16 -1.36 -9.66 -12.60
N GLY A 17 -1.40 -8.34 -12.74
CA GLY A 17 -0.77 -7.41 -11.81
C GLY A 17 -1.79 -6.79 -10.87
N ALA A 18 -1.36 -6.36 -9.69
CA ALA A 18 -2.18 -5.59 -8.77
C ALA A 18 -1.48 -4.31 -8.35
N PHE A 19 -2.25 -3.23 -8.26
CA PHE A 19 -1.82 -1.96 -7.70
C PHE A 19 -2.62 -1.68 -6.43
N GLY A 20 -1.96 -1.17 -5.40
CA GLY A 20 -2.61 -0.70 -4.18
C GLY A 20 -1.95 0.53 -3.59
N PHE A 21 -2.78 1.43 -3.09
CA PHE A 21 -2.37 2.61 -2.34
C PHE A 21 -2.89 2.52 -0.91
N SER A 22 -2.09 2.89 0.09
CA SER A 22 -2.47 2.96 1.49
C SER A 22 -3.05 1.62 2.00
N ASN A 23 -4.30 1.55 2.42
CA ASN A 23 -5.01 0.32 2.78
C ASN A 23 -5.13 -0.67 1.60
N GLY A 24 -5.21 -0.14 0.36
CA GLY A 24 -5.14 -0.96 -0.85
C GLY A 24 -3.79 -1.65 -1.02
N ALA A 25 -2.69 -1.00 -0.64
CA ALA A 25 -1.36 -1.59 -0.64
C ALA A 25 -1.23 -2.73 0.39
N PHE A 26 -1.79 -2.55 1.59
CA PHE A 26 -1.92 -3.63 2.57
C PHE A 26 -2.69 -4.83 1.97
N THR A 27 -3.84 -4.57 1.34
CA THR A 27 -4.65 -5.60 0.68
C THR A 27 -3.87 -6.34 -0.40
N VAL A 28 -3.11 -5.62 -1.23
CA VAL A 28 -2.27 -6.20 -2.29
C VAL A 28 -1.14 -7.04 -1.70
N LEU A 29 -0.50 -6.61 -0.61
CA LEU A 29 0.52 -7.40 0.09
C LEU A 29 -0.06 -8.72 0.60
N VAL A 30 -1.25 -8.69 1.22
CA VAL A 30 -1.97 -9.90 1.67
C VAL A 30 -2.28 -10.79 0.46
N ALA A 31 -2.89 -10.25 -0.59
CA ALA A 31 -3.22 -11.01 -1.79
C ALA A 31 -1.99 -11.67 -2.44
N ALA A 32 -0.82 -11.01 -2.37
CA ALA A 32 0.44 -11.51 -2.91
C ALA A 32 1.13 -12.59 -2.02
N GLY A 33 0.57 -12.92 -0.86
CA GLY A 33 1.10 -13.95 0.04
C GLY A 33 1.57 -13.44 1.39
N GLY A 34 1.29 -12.17 1.71
CA GLY A 34 1.58 -11.57 3.02
C GLY A 34 0.62 -12.08 4.10
N VAL A 35 1.13 -12.33 5.29
CA VAL A 35 0.37 -12.75 6.47
C VAL A 35 0.60 -11.72 7.58
N PRO A 36 -0.32 -10.78 7.80
CA PRO A 36 -0.18 -9.78 8.85
C PRO A 36 -0.50 -10.37 10.22
N ASP A 37 0.18 -9.86 11.24
CA ASP A 37 -0.08 -10.10 12.65
C ASP A 37 -0.70 -8.83 13.25
N LEU A 38 -2.03 -8.78 13.32
CA LEU A 38 -2.75 -7.60 13.82
C LEU A 38 -2.55 -7.36 15.33
N ALA A 39 -2.07 -8.36 16.09
CA ALA A 39 -1.75 -8.17 17.51
C ALA A 39 -0.65 -7.09 17.71
N LYS A 40 0.20 -6.88 16.70
CA LYS A 40 1.24 -5.83 16.72
C LYS A 40 0.69 -4.41 16.75
N ILE A 41 -0.56 -4.18 16.36
CA ILE A 41 -1.21 -2.86 16.44
C ILE A 41 -1.24 -2.36 17.88
N SER A 42 -1.57 -3.22 18.83
CA SER A 42 -1.59 -2.83 20.24
C SER A 42 -0.20 -2.41 20.74
N GLN A 43 0.84 -3.18 20.40
CA GLN A 43 2.22 -2.85 20.77
C GLN A 43 2.69 -1.57 20.09
N PHE A 44 2.36 -1.39 18.82
CA PHE A 44 2.69 -0.20 18.06
C PHE A 44 2.07 1.05 18.69
N CYS A 45 0.77 1.00 19.02
CA CYS A 45 0.08 2.14 19.62
C CYS A 45 0.48 2.42 21.07
N GLN A 46 1.01 1.43 21.80
CA GLN A 46 1.63 1.68 23.11
C GLN A 46 2.95 2.46 22.98
N ALA A 47 3.75 2.15 21.95
CA ALA A 47 5.04 2.78 21.73
C ALA A 47 4.94 4.11 20.97
N HIS A 48 3.92 4.29 20.14
CA HIS A 48 3.76 5.38 19.18
C HIS A 48 2.33 5.93 19.20
N SER A 49 1.86 6.31 20.40
CA SER A 49 0.47 6.76 20.60
C SER A 49 0.09 8.06 19.89
N ASP A 50 1.08 8.80 19.40
CA ASP A 50 0.95 10.03 18.61
C ASP A 50 0.67 9.78 17.12
N GLN A 51 0.85 8.54 16.66
CA GLN A 51 0.61 8.19 15.25
C GLN A 51 -0.87 8.30 14.88
N ASP A 52 -1.15 8.76 13.65
CA ASP A 52 -2.50 8.99 13.14
C ASP A 52 -3.43 7.78 13.31
N LEU A 53 -2.94 6.57 13.02
CA LEU A 53 -3.68 5.33 13.24
C LEU A 53 -4.16 5.21 14.68
N CYS A 54 -3.25 5.41 15.64
CA CYS A 54 -3.54 5.22 17.05
C CYS A 54 -4.47 6.28 17.61
N GLN A 55 -4.31 7.52 17.14
CA GLN A 55 -5.24 8.61 17.45
C GLN A 55 -6.63 8.37 16.85
N ALA A 56 -6.71 7.93 15.58
CA ALA A 56 -7.98 7.61 14.93
C ALA A 56 -8.72 6.48 15.65
N MET A 57 -8.02 5.41 16.03
CA MET A 57 -8.61 4.30 16.82
C MET A 57 -9.14 4.79 18.17
N LYS A 58 -8.35 5.61 18.88
CA LYS A 58 -8.76 6.19 20.17
C LYS A 58 -10.02 7.05 20.02
N HIS A 59 -10.07 7.92 19.02
CA HIS A 59 -11.24 8.78 18.75
C HIS A 59 -12.49 7.96 18.39
N ALA A 60 -12.30 6.87 17.63
CA ALA A 60 -13.38 5.96 17.23
C ALA A 60 -13.79 4.96 18.34
N GLY A 61 -13.10 4.95 19.50
CA GLY A 61 -13.35 3.98 20.56
C GLY A 61 -13.01 2.53 20.17
N ILE A 62 -12.09 2.35 19.20
CA ILE A 62 -11.66 1.03 18.75
C ILE A 62 -10.54 0.52 19.65
N ASP A 63 -10.71 -0.69 20.22
CA ASP A 63 -9.65 -1.34 20.97
C ASP A 63 -8.47 -1.71 20.03
N PRO A 64 -7.24 -1.29 20.30
CA PRO A 64 -6.08 -1.66 19.48
C PRO A 64 -5.80 -3.17 19.41
N ARG A 65 -6.46 -3.98 20.23
CA ARG A 65 -6.41 -5.44 20.16
C ARG A 65 -7.38 -6.04 19.16
N PHE A 66 -8.19 -5.21 18.48
CA PHE A 66 -9.10 -5.70 17.46
C PHE A 66 -8.34 -6.53 16.43
N GLY A 67 -8.89 -7.66 16.04
CA GLY A 67 -8.27 -8.54 15.05
C GLY A 67 -7.07 -9.34 15.55
N ALA A 68 -6.67 -9.25 16.84
CA ALA A 68 -5.58 -10.06 17.40
C ALA A 68 -5.87 -11.58 17.29
N ASP A 69 -7.14 -11.95 17.27
CA ASP A 69 -7.59 -13.35 17.16
C ASP A 69 -7.90 -13.77 15.71
N VAL A 70 -7.56 -12.98 14.71
CA VAL A 70 -7.75 -13.36 13.30
C VAL A 70 -6.84 -14.54 12.98
N PRO A 71 -7.40 -15.71 12.61
CA PRO A 71 -6.59 -16.88 12.33
C PRO A 71 -5.79 -16.67 11.03
N VAL A 72 -4.58 -17.24 10.98
CA VAL A 72 -3.69 -17.14 9.80
C VAL A 72 -4.39 -17.60 8.51
N GLY A 73 -5.27 -18.58 8.58
CA GLY A 73 -6.04 -19.10 7.44
C GLY A 73 -7.15 -18.14 6.93
N ALA A 74 -7.42 -17.03 7.63
CA ALA A 74 -8.38 -16.03 7.16
C ALA A 74 -7.80 -15.14 6.04
N TRP A 75 -6.48 -15.09 5.88
CA TRP A 75 -5.81 -14.29 4.88
C TRP A 75 -5.85 -14.98 3.52
N VAL A 76 -6.53 -14.36 2.55
CA VAL A 76 -6.74 -14.93 1.21
C VAL A 76 -5.61 -14.47 0.28
N HIS A 77 -4.90 -15.42 -0.29
CA HIS A 77 -3.85 -15.19 -1.26
C HIS A 77 -4.34 -15.52 -2.67
N ASP A 78 -3.99 -14.69 -3.65
CA ASP A 78 -4.29 -14.95 -5.05
C ASP A 78 -3.01 -15.35 -5.81
N ARG A 79 -2.88 -16.64 -6.11
CA ARG A 79 -1.71 -17.21 -6.80
C ARG A 79 -1.59 -16.79 -8.27
N ARG A 80 -2.60 -16.13 -8.81
CA ARG A 80 -2.58 -15.60 -10.18
C ARG A 80 -1.80 -14.28 -10.28
N LEU A 81 -1.57 -13.61 -9.14
CA LEU A 81 -0.75 -12.40 -9.13
C LEU A 81 0.69 -12.74 -9.53
N THR A 82 1.21 -12.03 -10.51
CA THR A 82 2.56 -12.21 -11.06
C THR A 82 3.46 -11.01 -10.85
N ALA A 83 2.90 -9.84 -10.55
CA ALA A 83 3.63 -8.63 -10.15
C ALA A 83 2.72 -7.71 -9.34
N VAL A 84 3.26 -6.93 -8.41
CA VAL A 84 2.47 -5.97 -7.63
C VAL A 84 3.19 -4.63 -7.50
N VAL A 85 2.40 -3.56 -7.49
CA VAL A 85 2.84 -2.21 -7.19
C VAL A 85 2.11 -1.74 -5.94
N ILE A 86 2.85 -1.24 -4.97
CA ILE A 86 2.33 -0.73 -3.72
C ILE A 86 2.85 0.68 -3.47
N ALA A 87 1.95 1.58 -3.10
CA ALA A 87 2.26 2.96 -2.77
C ALA A 87 1.81 3.28 -1.35
N ALA A 88 2.70 3.85 -0.54
CA ALA A 88 2.47 4.23 0.86
C ALA A 88 1.66 3.16 1.63
N PRO A 89 2.18 1.92 1.78
CA PRO A 89 1.43 0.80 2.35
C PRO A 89 1.03 1.06 3.79
N ALA A 90 -0.27 0.95 4.10
CA ALA A 90 -0.76 0.97 5.47
C ALA A 90 -0.29 -0.26 6.25
N PHE A 91 -0.19 -0.10 7.57
CA PHE A 91 0.10 -1.20 8.49
C PHE A 91 1.38 -2.00 8.19
N GLY A 92 2.39 -1.40 7.54
CA GLY A 92 3.61 -2.12 7.17
C GLY A 92 4.26 -2.88 8.33
N PHE A 93 4.24 -2.32 9.53
CA PHE A 93 4.78 -2.87 10.77
C PHE A 93 4.11 -4.19 11.23
N VAL A 94 2.89 -4.50 10.78
CA VAL A 94 2.19 -5.73 11.22
C VAL A 94 2.73 -6.99 10.56
N PHE A 95 3.44 -6.89 9.42
CA PHE A 95 3.88 -8.07 8.71
C PHE A 95 5.13 -8.72 9.34
N GLY A 96 6.21 -7.97 9.44
CA GLY A 96 7.51 -8.53 9.80
C GLY A 96 8.05 -9.52 8.76
N ARG A 97 9.29 -9.96 8.92
CA ARG A 97 9.97 -10.86 7.98
C ARG A 97 9.25 -12.19 7.76
N ALA A 98 8.70 -12.77 8.81
CA ALA A 98 7.94 -14.03 8.72
C ALA A 98 6.65 -13.83 7.91
N GLY A 99 5.94 -12.73 8.18
CA GLY A 99 4.68 -12.42 7.50
C GLY A 99 4.85 -12.08 6.02
N LEU A 100 5.96 -11.46 5.61
CA LEU A 100 6.25 -11.19 4.19
C LEU A 100 6.97 -12.35 3.50
N GLY A 101 7.45 -13.34 4.25
CA GLY A 101 8.22 -14.46 3.74
C GLY A 101 7.51 -15.33 2.69
N GLY A 102 6.19 -15.25 2.58
CA GLY A 102 5.38 -15.94 1.56
C GLY A 102 5.39 -15.27 0.18
N ILE A 103 5.73 -14.00 0.10
CA ILE A 103 5.67 -13.22 -1.14
C ILE A 103 6.82 -13.63 -2.08
N ARG A 104 6.47 -14.01 -3.32
CA ARG A 104 7.42 -14.45 -4.34
C ARG A 104 7.43 -13.57 -5.59
N VAL A 105 6.38 -12.79 -5.79
CA VAL A 105 6.23 -11.91 -6.95
C VAL A 105 7.13 -10.67 -6.85
N PRO A 106 7.60 -10.10 -7.97
CA PRO A 106 8.28 -8.82 -7.96
C PRO A 106 7.37 -7.71 -7.46
N ILE A 107 7.96 -6.81 -6.68
CA ILE A 107 7.27 -5.65 -6.09
C ILE A 107 7.93 -4.37 -6.55
N GLN A 108 7.12 -3.38 -6.94
CA GLN A 108 7.52 -1.98 -7.00
C GLN A 108 6.88 -1.27 -5.79
N LEU A 109 7.72 -0.62 -4.97
CA LEU A 109 7.31 0.06 -3.74
C LEU A 109 7.57 1.56 -3.86
N TRP A 110 6.53 2.34 -3.63
CA TRP A 110 6.57 3.80 -3.66
C TRP A 110 6.33 4.37 -2.26
N ARG A 111 7.16 5.35 -1.89
CA ARG A 111 7.09 6.10 -0.65
C ARG A 111 6.97 7.59 -0.93
N ALA A 112 6.08 8.28 -0.19
CA ALA A 112 6.12 9.73 -0.08
C ALA A 112 7.11 10.15 1.02
N ALA A 113 8.03 11.07 0.71
CA ALA A 113 9.07 11.45 1.67
C ALA A 113 8.50 12.15 2.91
N ASP A 114 7.43 12.93 2.72
CA ASP A 114 6.80 13.75 3.76
C ASP A 114 5.45 13.19 4.20
N ASP A 115 5.28 11.84 4.10
CA ASP A 115 4.06 11.17 4.56
C ASP A 115 3.91 11.30 6.09
N ARG A 116 2.87 12.01 6.51
CA ARG A 116 2.55 12.20 7.94
C ARG A 116 1.56 11.16 8.45
N HIS A 117 0.76 10.56 7.56
CA HIS A 117 -0.19 9.50 7.93
C HIS A 117 0.49 8.17 8.13
N GLN A 118 1.54 7.91 7.35
CA GLN A 118 2.30 6.68 7.38
C GLN A 118 3.81 6.97 7.36
N PRO A 119 4.30 7.61 8.44
CA PRO A 119 5.68 8.08 8.47
C PRO A 119 6.67 6.93 8.51
N SER A 120 7.77 7.14 7.79
CA SER A 120 8.94 6.27 7.91
C SER A 120 9.53 6.35 9.34
N PRO A 121 10.09 5.24 9.84
CA PRO A 121 10.39 3.97 9.16
C PRO A 121 9.32 2.88 9.33
N TYR A 122 8.17 3.19 9.93
CA TYR A 122 7.27 2.16 10.47
C TYR A 122 6.43 1.43 9.41
N TYR A 123 6.20 2.05 8.25
CA TYR A 123 5.26 1.55 7.26
C TYR A 123 5.97 1.00 6.02
N ASP A 124 6.39 1.85 5.12
CA ASP A 124 7.04 1.50 3.86
C ASP A 124 8.43 0.88 4.04
N GLU A 125 9.27 1.47 4.91
CA GLU A 125 10.60 0.92 5.20
C GLU A 125 10.53 -0.40 5.95
N ALA A 126 9.55 -0.60 6.84
CA ALA A 126 9.32 -1.88 7.48
C ALA A 126 8.99 -2.97 6.44
N VAL A 127 8.11 -2.66 5.48
CA VAL A 127 7.82 -3.58 4.37
C VAL A 127 9.08 -3.85 3.55
N ARG A 128 9.81 -2.79 3.16
CA ARG A 128 11.03 -2.91 2.35
C ARG A 128 12.09 -3.79 3.01
N ALA A 129 12.33 -3.60 4.31
CA ALA A 129 13.34 -4.32 5.08
C ALA A 129 13.01 -5.81 5.27
N ASP A 130 11.72 -6.14 5.34
CA ASP A 130 11.25 -7.47 5.68
C ASP A 130 10.83 -8.31 4.45
N LEU A 131 10.78 -7.72 3.25
CA LEU A 131 10.55 -8.45 2.02
C LEU A 131 11.68 -9.46 1.72
N PRO A 132 11.36 -10.68 1.24
CA PRO A 132 12.37 -11.70 0.92
C PRO A 132 13.27 -11.33 -0.26
N ARG A 133 12.82 -10.38 -1.10
CA ARG A 133 13.58 -9.78 -2.21
C ARG A 133 13.41 -8.28 -2.16
N LEU A 134 14.50 -7.55 -2.43
CA LEU A 134 14.45 -6.09 -2.51
C LEU A 134 13.45 -5.67 -3.60
N PRO A 135 12.50 -4.77 -3.27
CA PRO A 135 11.60 -4.21 -4.26
C PRO A 135 12.32 -3.20 -5.16
N GLU A 136 11.75 -2.92 -6.32
CA GLU A 136 12.07 -1.68 -7.04
C GLU A 136 11.50 -0.52 -6.22
N TYR A 137 12.37 0.32 -5.64
CA TYR A 137 12.00 1.27 -4.60
C TYR A 137 12.14 2.71 -5.07
N HIS A 138 11.06 3.47 -4.91
CA HIS A 138 10.97 4.87 -5.30
C HIS A 138 10.59 5.75 -4.11
N VAL A 139 11.33 6.82 -3.88
CA VAL A 139 11.02 7.85 -2.89
C VAL A 139 10.67 9.15 -3.60
N VAL A 140 9.45 9.63 -3.39
CA VAL A 140 8.95 10.86 -3.99
C VAL A 140 9.19 12.02 -3.02
N GLN A 141 10.15 12.88 -3.36
CA GLN A 141 10.51 14.01 -2.52
C GLN A 141 9.38 15.05 -2.47
N ASN A 142 9.19 15.70 -1.35
CA ASN A 142 8.16 16.70 -1.08
C ASN A 142 6.71 16.22 -1.27
N ALA A 143 6.50 14.91 -1.42
CA ALA A 143 5.17 14.33 -1.53
C ALA A 143 4.63 13.94 -0.15
N GLY A 144 3.36 14.22 0.10
CA GLY A 144 2.59 13.69 1.21
C GLY A 144 1.79 12.43 0.82
N HIS A 145 1.07 11.88 1.78
CA HIS A 145 0.30 10.64 1.61
C HIS A 145 -0.63 10.67 0.40
N TYR A 146 -1.46 11.70 0.34
CA TYR A 146 -2.51 11.81 -0.68
C TYR A 146 -2.01 12.25 -2.05
N ASP A 147 -0.71 12.54 -2.21
CA ASP A 147 -0.15 12.85 -3.52
C ASP A 147 -0.11 11.64 -4.46
N PHE A 148 -0.30 10.42 -3.94
CA PHE A 148 -0.55 9.23 -4.76
C PHE A 148 -1.96 9.12 -5.31
N LEU A 149 -2.90 9.99 -4.89
CA LEU A 149 -4.20 10.11 -5.53
C LEU A 149 -4.13 11.11 -6.70
N PRO A 150 -4.94 10.91 -7.74
CA PRO A 150 -4.99 11.83 -8.87
C PRO A 150 -5.28 13.27 -8.42
N PRO A 151 -4.87 14.27 -9.20
CA PRO A 151 -5.28 15.65 -8.95
C PRO A 151 -6.80 15.78 -8.83
N CYS A 152 -7.26 16.49 -7.81
CA CYS A 152 -8.68 16.72 -7.58
C CYS A 152 -9.27 17.71 -8.60
N ASP A 153 -10.55 17.52 -8.90
CA ASP A 153 -11.35 18.56 -9.54
C ASP A 153 -11.74 19.67 -8.52
N ALA A 154 -12.34 20.73 -9.01
CA ALA A 154 -12.73 21.89 -8.17
C ALA A 154 -13.72 21.47 -7.06
N ARG A 155 -14.66 20.57 -7.36
CA ARG A 155 -15.67 20.12 -6.40
C ARG A 155 -15.04 19.30 -5.27
N LEU A 156 -14.15 18.37 -5.62
CA LEU A 156 -13.48 17.54 -4.63
C LEU A 156 -12.54 18.39 -3.75
N THR A 157 -11.87 19.38 -4.34
CA THR A 157 -11.03 20.33 -3.61
C THR A 157 -11.82 21.11 -2.57
N GLU A 158 -13.05 21.49 -2.87
CA GLU A 158 -13.92 22.21 -1.95
C GLU A 158 -14.37 21.34 -0.76
N ILE A 159 -14.77 20.08 -1.02
CA ILE A 159 -15.34 19.20 0.02
C ILE A 159 -14.30 18.39 0.79
N SER A 160 -13.10 18.24 0.26
CA SER A 160 -12.02 17.44 0.87
C SER A 160 -10.65 18.07 0.64
N PRO A 161 -10.42 19.30 1.13
CA PRO A 161 -9.19 20.05 0.87
C PRO A 161 -7.94 19.31 1.37
N ASP A 162 -8.02 18.58 2.47
CA ASP A 162 -6.89 17.85 3.05
C ASP A 162 -6.34 16.76 2.10
N ILE A 163 -7.24 16.10 1.36
CA ILE A 163 -6.87 15.08 0.37
C ILE A 163 -6.31 15.71 -0.90
N CYS A 164 -6.80 16.91 -1.23
CA CYS A 164 -6.50 17.58 -2.49
C CYS A 164 -5.29 18.51 -2.42
N SER A 165 -4.81 18.84 -1.21
CA SER A 165 -3.66 19.71 -1.02
C SER A 165 -2.34 18.93 -1.15
N SER A 166 -1.35 19.55 -1.76
CA SER A 166 0.03 19.10 -1.81
C SER A 166 0.96 20.08 -1.10
N SER A 167 2.16 19.62 -0.77
CA SER A 167 3.20 20.50 -0.23
C SER A 167 3.51 21.63 -1.23
N SER A 168 3.94 22.78 -0.71
CA SER A 168 4.31 23.92 -1.56
C SER A 168 5.40 23.52 -2.56
N GLY A 169 5.15 23.80 -3.84
CA GLY A 169 6.07 23.48 -4.93
C GLY A 169 5.97 22.04 -5.46
N PHE A 170 5.11 21.19 -4.92
CA PHE A 170 4.88 19.86 -5.48
C PHE A 170 3.84 19.90 -6.60
N ASP A 171 4.25 19.55 -7.81
CA ASP A 171 3.35 19.41 -8.98
C ASP A 171 2.80 17.98 -9.04
N ARG A 172 1.63 17.77 -8.39
CA ARG A 172 0.96 16.46 -8.38
C ARG A 172 0.64 15.95 -9.79
N ALA A 173 0.26 16.83 -10.71
CA ALA A 173 -0.07 16.41 -12.07
C ALA A 173 1.17 15.96 -12.85
N ALA A 174 2.30 16.64 -12.70
CA ALA A 174 3.57 16.20 -13.28
C ALA A 174 4.04 14.89 -12.67
N PHE A 175 3.92 14.74 -11.34
CA PHE A 175 4.23 13.50 -10.64
C PHE A 175 3.40 12.32 -11.18
N HIS A 176 2.09 12.46 -11.31
CA HIS A 176 1.24 11.37 -11.82
C HIS A 176 1.61 10.93 -13.22
N ARG A 177 1.98 11.85 -14.12
CA ARG A 177 2.47 11.46 -15.46
C ARG A 177 3.71 10.55 -15.39
N GLN A 178 4.63 10.81 -14.46
CA GLN A 178 5.83 9.99 -14.27
C GLN A 178 5.50 8.68 -13.54
N PHE A 179 4.71 8.77 -12.49
CA PHE A 179 4.27 7.63 -11.68
C PHE A 179 3.54 6.60 -12.54
N ASP A 180 2.56 7.03 -13.32
CA ASP A 180 1.78 6.16 -14.21
C ASP A 180 2.68 5.49 -15.25
N ALA A 181 3.61 6.25 -15.85
CA ALA A 181 4.56 5.70 -16.82
C ALA A 181 5.47 4.62 -16.21
N GLU A 182 5.97 4.85 -14.98
CA GLU A 182 6.82 3.89 -14.26
C GLU A 182 6.05 2.64 -13.81
N VAL A 183 4.80 2.79 -13.36
CA VAL A 183 3.92 1.66 -13.02
C VAL A 183 3.65 0.81 -14.25
N VAL A 184 3.30 1.45 -15.37
CA VAL A 184 3.08 0.74 -16.65
C VAL A 184 4.37 0.05 -17.12
N ARG A 185 5.51 0.75 -17.09
CA ARG A 185 6.81 0.16 -17.42
C ARG A 185 7.10 -1.09 -16.60
N PHE A 186 6.87 -1.01 -15.28
CA PHE A 186 7.08 -2.14 -14.37
C PHE A 186 6.19 -3.33 -14.74
N PHE A 187 4.90 -3.13 -14.91
CA PHE A 187 3.98 -4.20 -15.29
C PHE A 187 4.34 -4.79 -16.66
N LEU A 188 4.63 -3.99 -17.67
CA LEU A 188 5.05 -4.48 -18.99
C LEU A 188 6.33 -5.32 -18.92
N ALA A 189 7.24 -5.00 -18.00
CA ALA A 189 8.48 -5.76 -17.80
C ALA A 189 8.27 -7.07 -17.02
N LYS A 190 7.29 -7.13 -16.10
CA LYS A 190 7.12 -8.24 -15.14
C LYS A 190 5.96 -9.18 -15.46
N LEU A 191 4.95 -8.74 -16.18
CA LEU A 191 3.82 -9.55 -16.63
C LEU A 191 4.14 -10.27 -17.97
N ARG A 192 5.20 -11.06 -17.99
CA ARG A 192 5.62 -11.82 -19.19
C ARG A 192 5.36 -13.30 -19.05
#